data_55c802e132d1dae09d5a8b1d840c77a0
#
_entry.id   55c802e132d1dae09d5a8b1d840c77a0
#
_cell.length_a   1.000
_cell.length_b   1.000
_cell.length_c   1.000
_cell.angle_alpha   90.00
_cell.angle_beta   90.00
_cell.angle_gamma   90.00
#
_symmetry.space_group_name_H-M   'P 1'
#
loop_
_entity.id
_entity.type
_entity.pdbx_description
1 polymer ?
#
loop_
_entity_poly.entity_id
_entity_poly.type
_entity_poly.pdbx_seq_one_letter_code
_entity_poly.pdbx_strand_id
1 'polypeptide(L)'
;MIKRILADKILSLVQKFQVITLTGPRQSGKTTLVRDTFPTMPYASLEEPDIRQIALTDPRGFLSNFPDGAILDEIQNTPELFSYIQRLVDDNRQIRFVLTGSSNFLLMEKITQTLAGRTAVLHLLPFSFAELAPLPKSYESLIFKGQYPRVYDRNIQPTDFYPAYIQTYVEKDVRLIKNIGDSNTFIQFTQLCAGRIGQLLNYASLANDAGISPNTAKTWLSILESSYILYRLQPYYRNLNKRLVKSPKLYFYDTGVACSLLSIRAEEQINLHYMRGALFENLIINEFIKRNVNQGENRQPYFWQDNHGKEIDCLLVDGERITPVEIKSGKTLSTSYFDNLKSWPSTSETQPAKGYVVYGGEQSMQTSAGALIGWQHLDQIPD
;
A
#
# COMPACT_ATOMS: atom_id res chain seq x y z
N MET A 1 12.45 -8.97 16.25
CA MET A 1 12.09 -8.39 14.92
C MET A 1 11.00 -9.25 14.31
N ILE A 2 9.95 -8.66 13.75
CA ILE A 2 8.84 -9.38 13.11
C ILE A 2 9.29 -9.83 11.72
N LYS A 3 9.16 -11.14 11.42
CA LYS A 3 9.55 -11.70 10.11
C LYS A 3 8.61 -11.16 9.01
N ARG A 4 9.19 -10.76 7.87
CA ARG A 4 8.44 -10.31 6.70
C ARG A 4 8.15 -11.49 5.76
N ILE A 5 6.89 -11.63 5.36
CA ILE A 5 6.45 -12.70 4.44
C ILE A 5 7.10 -12.56 3.07
N LEU A 6 7.30 -11.33 2.60
CA LEU A 6 7.89 -11.03 1.29
C LEU A 6 9.32 -11.60 1.12
N ALA A 7 10.04 -11.92 2.22
CA ALA A 7 11.40 -12.48 2.16
C ALA A 7 11.48 -13.75 1.29
N ASP A 8 10.53 -14.67 1.46
CA ASP A 8 10.51 -15.93 0.73
C ASP A 8 10.33 -15.71 -0.79
N LYS A 9 9.50 -14.70 -1.17
CA LYS A 9 9.35 -14.29 -2.56
C LYS A 9 10.61 -13.67 -3.14
N ILE A 10 11.29 -12.81 -2.39
CA ILE A 10 12.58 -12.21 -2.80
C ILE A 10 13.60 -13.33 -3.09
N LEU A 11 13.74 -14.31 -2.20
CA LEU A 11 14.65 -15.44 -2.37
C LEU A 11 14.32 -16.29 -3.60
N SER A 12 13.04 -16.48 -3.91
CA SER A 12 12.61 -17.18 -5.12
C SER A 12 12.94 -16.39 -6.39
N LEU A 13 12.78 -15.06 -6.37
CA LEU A 13 12.95 -14.23 -7.56
C LEU A 13 14.41 -13.91 -7.86
N VAL A 14 15.30 -13.83 -6.87
CA VAL A 14 16.74 -13.58 -7.10
C VAL A 14 17.40 -14.71 -7.90
N GLN A 15 16.82 -15.92 -7.90
CA GLN A 15 17.26 -17.03 -8.74
C GLN A 15 16.89 -16.85 -10.22
N LYS A 16 15.85 -16.04 -10.50
CA LYS A 16 15.29 -15.85 -11.86
C LYS A 16 15.67 -14.51 -12.47
N PHE A 17 15.83 -13.49 -11.65
CA PHE A 17 16.14 -12.12 -12.06
C PHE A 17 17.50 -11.69 -11.50
N GLN A 18 18.28 -10.99 -12.30
CA GLN A 18 19.58 -10.46 -11.87
C GLN A 18 19.44 -9.23 -10.98
N VAL A 19 18.32 -8.52 -11.10
CA VAL A 19 18.02 -7.35 -10.28
C VAL A 19 16.71 -7.59 -9.56
N ILE A 20 16.70 -7.34 -8.24
CA ILE A 20 15.47 -7.23 -7.45
C ILE A 20 15.34 -5.78 -7.03
N THR A 21 14.21 -5.17 -7.34
CA THR A 21 13.92 -3.81 -6.89
C THR A 21 12.80 -3.83 -5.85
N LEU A 22 13.11 -3.37 -4.65
CA LEU A 22 12.18 -3.29 -3.53
C LEU A 22 11.82 -1.83 -3.26
N THR A 23 10.56 -1.47 -3.50
CA THR A 23 10.03 -0.13 -3.23
C THR A 23 8.95 -0.18 -2.15
N GLY A 24 8.53 0.97 -1.64
CA GLY A 24 7.50 1.06 -0.59
C GLY A 24 7.69 2.31 0.26
N PRO A 25 6.74 2.63 1.17
CA PRO A 25 6.80 3.83 1.98
C PRO A 25 8.08 3.89 2.82
N ARG A 26 8.49 5.09 3.21
CA ARG A 26 9.56 5.26 4.22
C ARG A 26 9.17 4.50 5.49
N GLN A 27 10.18 3.98 6.17
CA GLN A 27 10.02 3.24 7.45
C GLN A 27 9.18 1.95 7.36
N SER A 28 8.90 1.42 6.15
CA SER A 28 8.27 0.10 6.00
C SER A 28 9.21 -1.08 6.29
N GLY A 29 10.51 -0.82 6.49
CA GLY A 29 11.50 -1.83 6.82
C GLY A 29 12.24 -2.44 5.63
N LYS A 30 12.31 -1.75 4.48
CA LYS A 30 12.99 -2.23 3.26
C LYS A 30 14.44 -2.62 3.50
N THR A 31 15.25 -1.69 4.01
CA THR A 31 16.67 -1.90 4.33
C THR A 31 16.87 -3.08 5.27
N THR A 32 16.04 -3.16 6.32
CA THR A 32 16.07 -4.27 7.27
C THR A 32 15.78 -5.60 6.58
N LEU A 33 14.71 -5.67 5.79
CA LEU A 33 14.31 -6.88 5.08
C LEU A 33 15.43 -7.38 4.15
N VAL A 34 16.02 -6.51 3.32
CA VAL A 34 17.03 -6.95 2.35
C VAL A 34 18.33 -7.38 3.05
N ARG A 35 18.76 -6.69 4.11
CA ARG A 35 19.94 -7.08 4.89
C ARG A 35 19.75 -8.39 5.65
N ASP A 36 18.56 -8.63 6.19
CA ASP A 36 18.24 -9.90 6.86
C ASP A 36 18.14 -11.06 5.85
N THR A 37 17.63 -10.78 4.64
CA THR A 37 17.48 -11.79 3.58
C THR A 37 18.83 -12.16 2.96
N PHE A 38 19.75 -11.19 2.84
CA PHE A 38 21.08 -11.35 2.21
C PHE A 38 22.21 -10.89 3.14
N PRO A 39 22.46 -11.60 4.26
CA PRO A 39 23.39 -11.12 5.29
C PRO A 39 24.85 -11.08 4.85
N THR A 40 25.23 -11.80 3.78
CA THR A 40 26.59 -11.85 3.25
C THR A 40 26.79 -10.98 2.01
N MET A 41 25.71 -10.42 1.45
CA MET A 41 25.80 -9.56 0.27
C MET A 41 26.37 -8.19 0.66
N PRO A 42 27.35 -7.64 -0.09
CA PRO A 42 27.85 -6.29 0.13
C PRO A 42 26.71 -5.26 0.13
N TYR A 43 26.81 -4.24 0.98
CA TYR A 43 25.80 -3.21 1.16
C TYR A 43 26.41 -1.81 0.99
N ALA A 44 25.74 -0.95 0.24
CA ALA A 44 26.05 0.46 0.14
C ALA A 44 24.78 1.31 0.27
N SER A 45 24.82 2.32 1.15
CA SER A 45 23.75 3.29 1.32
C SER A 45 24.03 4.55 0.49
N LEU A 46 23.21 4.79 -0.51
CA LEU A 46 23.28 6.01 -1.31
C LEU A 46 22.57 7.21 -0.65
N GLU A 47 22.09 7.04 0.58
CA GLU A 47 21.68 8.14 1.46
C GLU A 47 22.91 8.84 2.07
N GLU A 48 24.03 8.11 2.26
CA GLU A 48 25.29 8.64 2.79
C GLU A 48 25.95 9.57 1.77
N PRO A 49 26.26 10.84 2.12
CA PRO A 49 26.70 11.84 1.16
C PRO A 49 28.01 11.52 0.45
N ASP A 50 28.98 10.94 1.16
CA ASP A 50 30.29 10.54 0.62
C ASP A 50 30.16 9.35 -0.33
N ILE A 51 29.43 8.31 0.02
CA ILE A 51 29.16 7.16 -0.84
C ILE A 51 28.40 7.60 -2.11
N ARG A 52 27.37 8.43 -1.94
CA ARG A 52 26.62 9.00 -3.05
C ARG A 52 27.50 9.82 -3.99
N GLN A 53 28.40 10.67 -3.44
CA GLN A 53 29.30 11.50 -4.25
C GLN A 53 30.24 10.63 -5.09
N ILE A 54 30.81 9.57 -4.54
CA ILE A 54 31.65 8.62 -5.27
C ILE A 54 30.84 7.97 -6.39
N ALA A 55 29.64 7.48 -6.09
CA ALA A 55 28.76 6.82 -7.04
C ALA A 55 28.33 7.74 -8.22
N LEU A 56 28.21 9.05 -7.98
CA LEU A 56 27.87 10.04 -9.00
C LEU A 56 29.09 10.45 -9.84
N THR A 57 30.28 10.60 -9.23
CA THR A 57 31.49 11.07 -9.94
C THR A 57 32.18 9.97 -10.69
N ASP A 58 32.22 8.75 -10.16
CA ASP A 58 32.83 7.58 -10.82
C ASP A 58 31.93 6.33 -10.67
N PRO A 59 30.84 6.25 -11.41
CA PRO A 59 29.93 5.11 -11.35
C PRO A 59 30.57 3.76 -11.63
N ARG A 60 31.58 3.73 -12.54
CA ARG A 60 32.29 2.49 -12.89
C ARG A 60 33.21 2.04 -11.77
N GLY A 61 34.03 2.95 -11.24
CA GLY A 61 34.89 2.67 -10.10
C GLY A 61 34.08 2.27 -8.87
N PHE A 62 32.94 2.95 -8.59
CA PHE A 62 32.04 2.57 -7.51
C PHE A 62 31.53 1.13 -7.67
N LEU A 63 30.96 0.78 -8.83
CA LEU A 63 30.41 -0.55 -9.08
C LEU A 63 31.48 -1.65 -9.19
N SER A 64 32.72 -1.33 -9.54
CA SER A 64 33.82 -2.31 -9.58
C SER A 64 34.16 -2.89 -8.19
N ASN A 65 33.77 -2.22 -7.09
CA ASN A 65 33.94 -2.75 -5.75
C ASN A 65 32.93 -3.88 -5.43
N PHE A 66 31.98 -4.15 -6.32
CA PHE A 66 30.91 -5.14 -6.15
C PHE A 66 30.87 -6.13 -7.33
N PRO A 67 31.94 -6.92 -7.56
CA PRO A 67 32.06 -7.78 -8.73
C PRO A 67 30.98 -8.84 -8.86
N ASP A 68 30.38 -9.29 -7.73
CA ASP A 68 29.30 -10.26 -7.67
C ASP A 68 27.93 -9.61 -7.45
N GLY A 69 27.91 -8.26 -7.32
CA GLY A 69 26.71 -7.46 -7.04
C GLY A 69 26.64 -7.01 -5.59
N ALA A 70 25.59 -6.26 -5.28
CA ALA A 70 25.38 -5.64 -3.96
C ALA A 70 23.93 -5.28 -3.67
N ILE A 71 23.64 -4.98 -2.42
CA ILE A 71 22.46 -4.22 -2.01
C ILE A 71 22.80 -2.72 -2.13
N LEU A 72 22.07 -2.01 -2.99
CA LEU A 72 22.18 -0.56 -3.15
C LEU A 72 20.93 0.09 -2.61
N ASP A 73 21.05 0.71 -1.43
CA ASP A 73 19.92 1.29 -0.69
C ASP A 73 19.71 2.76 -1.10
N GLU A 74 18.43 3.18 -1.21
CA GLU A 74 18.00 4.51 -1.66
C GLU A 74 18.56 4.91 -3.03
N ILE A 75 18.50 3.95 -4.00
CA ILE A 75 19.07 4.06 -5.36
C ILE A 75 18.55 5.28 -6.16
N GLN A 76 17.37 5.82 -5.83
CA GLN A 76 16.84 7.01 -6.50
C GLN A 76 17.72 8.26 -6.32
N ASN A 77 18.65 8.24 -5.35
CA ASN A 77 19.60 9.33 -5.14
C ASN A 77 20.75 9.35 -6.18
N THR A 78 20.90 8.27 -6.96
CA THR A 78 21.93 8.09 -7.99
C THR A 78 21.33 7.43 -9.24
N PRO A 79 20.39 8.08 -9.94
CA PRO A 79 19.64 7.47 -11.04
C PRO A 79 20.54 7.07 -12.24
N GLU A 80 21.71 7.64 -12.35
CA GLU A 80 22.70 7.30 -13.37
C GLU A 80 23.20 5.85 -13.26
N LEU A 81 23.25 5.29 -12.06
CA LEU A 81 23.69 3.92 -11.82
C LEU A 81 22.85 2.87 -12.54
N PHE A 82 21.56 3.15 -12.82
CA PHE A 82 20.69 2.20 -13.51
C PHE A 82 21.26 1.76 -14.87
N SER A 83 21.81 2.69 -15.65
CA SER A 83 22.39 2.38 -16.97
C SER A 83 23.67 1.54 -16.85
N TYR A 84 24.48 1.77 -15.82
CA TYR A 84 25.68 0.98 -15.57
C TYR A 84 25.33 -0.42 -15.05
N ILE A 85 24.37 -0.53 -14.13
CA ILE A 85 23.89 -1.82 -13.63
C ILE A 85 23.31 -2.64 -14.78
N GLN A 86 22.51 -2.01 -15.66
CA GLN A 86 21.98 -2.68 -16.86
C GLN A 86 23.09 -3.35 -17.65
N ARG A 87 24.16 -2.61 -17.96
CA ARG A 87 25.28 -3.14 -18.73
C ARG A 87 25.97 -4.30 -18.01
N LEU A 88 26.23 -4.16 -16.70
CA LEU A 88 26.89 -5.21 -15.92
C LEU A 88 26.09 -6.52 -15.89
N VAL A 89 24.77 -6.44 -15.75
CA VAL A 89 23.92 -7.65 -15.73
C VAL A 89 23.73 -8.25 -17.13
N ASP A 90 23.82 -7.44 -18.20
CA ASP A 90 23.82 -7.95 -19.57
C ASP A 90 25.13 -8.68 -19.92
N ASP A 91 26.27 -8.14 -19.45
CA ASP A 91 27.62 -8.72 -19.70
C ASP A 91 27.88 -9.98 -18.82
N ASN A 92 27.33 -10.03 -17.60
CA ASN A 92 27.54 -11.15 -16.67
C ASN A 92 26.22 -11.58 -15.99
N ARG A 93 25.71 -12.76 -16.37
CA ARG A 93 24.44 -13.33 -15.85
C ARG A 93 24.50 -13.78 -14.39
N GLN A 94 25.68 -13.82 -13.76
CA GLN A 94 25.82 -14.26 -12.37
C GLN A 94 25.71 -13.10 -11.38
N ILE A 95 25.96 -11.87 -11.81
CA ILE A 95 25.85 -10.69 -10.95
C ILE A 95 24.41 -10.51 -10.45
N ARG A 96 24.28 -10.19 -9.17
CA ARG A 96 22.98 -9.94 -8.52
C ARG A 96 22.98 -8.60 -7.82
N PHE A 97 22.00 -7.75 -8.14
CA PHE A 97 21.77 -6.51 -7.41
C PHE A 97 20.41 -6.52 -6.71
N VAL A 98 20.38 -6.01 -5.49
CA VAL A 98 19.14 -5.71 -4.77
C VAL A 98 19.08 -4.19 -4.58
N LEU A 99 18.11 -3.57 -5.24
CA LEU A 99 17.93 -2.12 -5.22
C LEU A 99 16.76 -1.78 -4.30
N THR A 100 16.94 -0.83 -3.40
CA THR A 100 15.83 -0.34 -2.57
C THR A 100 15.60 1.14 -2.79
N GLY A 101 14.36 1.59 -2.58
CA GLY A 101 14.01 3.00 -2.68
C GLY A 101 12.64 3.33 -2.10
N SER A 102 12.51 4.55 -1.58
CA SER A 102 11.30 5.03 -0.91
C SER A 102 10.35 5.79 -1.85
N SER A 103 10.81 6.21 -3.02
CA SER A 103 10.00 6.94 -4.01
C SER A 103 9.64 6.04 -5.18
N ASN A 104 8.35 5.74 -5.32
CA ASN A 104 7.86 4.89 -6.41
C ASN A 104 7.98 5.58 -7.78
N PHE A 105 7.69 6.89 -7.86
CA PHE A 105 7.62 7.60 -9.14
C PHE A 105 8.98 7.67 -9.84
N LEU A 106 10.00 8.24 -9.20
CA LEU A 106 11.34 8.40 -9.78
C LEU A 106 12.01 7.07 -10.05
N LEU A 107 11.83 6.12 -9.13
CA LEU A 107 12.38 4.79 -9.23
C LEU A 107 11.76 4.02 -10.41
N MET A 108 10.43 4.01 -10.53
CA MET A 108 9.72 3.29 -11.60
C MET A 108 9.97 3.85 -12.99
N GLU A 109 10.09 5.17 -13.13
CA GLU A 109 10.44 5.80 -14.40
C GLU A 109 11.80 5.29 -14.92
N LYS A 110 12.81 5.28 -14.07
CA LYS A 110 14.16 4.82 -14.43
C LYS A 110 14.24 3.31 -14.68
N ILE A 111 13.58 2.51 -13.83
CA ILE A 111 13.48 1.06 -14.02
C ILE A 111 12.87 0.73 -15.38
N THR A 112 11.77 1.39 -15.74
CA THR A 112 11.06 1.14 -17.01
C THR A 112 11.95 1.49 -18.21
N GLN A 113 12.77 2.53 -18.09
CA GLN A 113 13.67 2.97 -19.15
C GLN A 113 14.91 2.06 -19.33
N THR A 114 15.45 1.52 -18.23
CA THR A 114 16.77 0.86 -18.27
C THR A 114 16.74 -0.61 -17.89
N LEU A 115 16.00 -1.03 -16.87
CA LEU A 115 16.02 -2.39 -16.35
C LEU A 115 14.82 -3.24 -16.77
N ALA A 116 14.03 -2.82 -17.77
CA ALA A 116 12.90 -3.60 -18.28
C ALA A 116 13.34 -5.02 -18.68
N GLY A 117 12.61 -6.03 -18.17
CA GLY A 117 12.90 -7.45 -18.40
C GLY A 117 14.08 -8.03 -17.57
N ARG A 118 14.86 -7.20 -16.85
CA ARG A 118 16.02 -7.61 -16.03
C ARG A 118 15.73 -7.60 -14.53
N THR A 119 14.73 -6.85 -14.11
CA THR A 119 14.37 -6.67 -12.70
C THR A 119 13.00 -7.22 -12.38
N ALA A 120 12.89 -7.83 -11.20
CA ALA A 120 11.61 -8.05 -10.54
C ALA A 120 11.35 -6.89 -9.57
N VAL A 121 10.21 -6.21 -9.74
CA VAL A 121 9.80 -5.11 -8.87
C VAL A 121 8.83 -5.63 -7.81
N LEU A 122 9.18 -5.39 -6.56
CA LEU A 122 8.40 -5.76 -5.38
C LEU A 122 8.07 -4.53 -4.54
N HIS A 123 6.95 -4.61 -3.84
CA HIS A 123 6.50 -3.55 -2.96
C HIS A 123 6.46 -4.04 -1.51
N LEU A 124 7.01 -3.28 -0.57
CA LEU A 124 6.95 -3.58 0.85
C LEU A 124 6.09 -2.55 1.57
N LEU A 125 4.85 -2.93 1.87
CA LEU A 125 3.91 -2.12 2.65
C LEU A 125 4.14 -2.30 4.17
N PRO A 126 3.50 -1.49 5.03
CA PRO A 126 3.43 -1.76 6.47
C PRO A 126 2.93 -3.19 6.75
N PHE A 127 3.12 -3.68 7.96
CA PHE A 127 2.80 -5.08 8.32
C PHE A 127 1.39 -5.50 7.92
N SER A 128 1.25 -6.76 7.49
CA SER A 128 -0.03 -7.44 7.31
C SER A 128 -0.51 -8.09 8.63
N PHE A 129 -1.77 -8.53 8.67
CA PHE A 129 -2.32 -9.26 9.82
C PHE A 129 -1.50 -10.53 10.12
N ALA A 130 -1.14 -11.27 9.09
CA ALA A 130 -0.34 -12.48 9.24
C ALA A 130 1.06 -12.20 9.82
N GLU A 131 1.66 -11.06 9.50
CA GLU A 131 2.95 -10.64 10.07
C GLU A 131 2.81 -10.15 11.53
N LEU A 132 1.66 -9.60 11.91
CA LEU A 132 1.38 -9.09 13.26
C LEU A 132 0.75 -10.11 14.19
N ALA A 133 0.49 -11.34 13.75
CA ALA A 133 -0.16 -12.35 14.57
C ALA A 133 0.64 -12.67 15.86
N PRO A 134 -0.03 -12.79 17.04
CA PRO A 134 -1.46 -12.66 17.27
C PRO A 134 -1.96 -11.21 17.23
N LEU A 135 -3.09 -10.99 16.56
CA LEU A 135 -3.71 -9.69 16.47
C LEU A 135 -4.31 -9.22 17.81
N PRO A 136 -4.46 -7.90 18.03
CA PRO A 136 -5.15 -7.38 19.19
C PRO A 136 -6.63 -7.83 19.21
N LYS A 137 -7.26 -7.83 20.38
CA LYS A 137 -8.66 -8.21 20.52
C LYS A 137 -9.63 -7.23 19.85
N SER A 138 -9.24 -5.97 19.72
CA SER A 138 -10.09 -4.95 19.11
C SER A 138 -9.48 -4.41 17.83
N TYR A 139 -10.28 -4.26 16.79
CA TYR A 139 -9.85 -3.64 15.54
C TYR A 139 -9.59 -2.13 15.74
N GLU A 140 -10.25 -1.49 16.70
CA GLU A 140 -10.01 -0.09 17.04
C GLU A 140 -8.56 0.14 17.47
N SER A 141 -8.02 -0.76 18.29
CA SER A 141 -6.61 -0.74 18.68
C SER A 141 -5.69 -0.83 17.47
N LEU A 142 -5.99 -1.73 16.53
CA LEU A 142 -5.18 -1.90 15.32
C LEU A 142 -5.31 -0.70 14.38
N ILE A 143 -6.52 -0.15 14.20
CA ILE A 143 -6.75 1.07 13.40
C ILE A 143 -5.92 2.24 13.96
N PHE A 144 -5.98 2.46 15.29
CA PHE A 144 -5.27 3.55 15.94
C PHE A 144 -3.75 3.37 15.91
N LYS A 145 -3.30 2.15 16.22
CA LYS A 145 -1.88 1.80 16.24
C LYS A 145 -1.25 1.82 14.84
N GLY A 146 -2.06 1.57 13.80
CA GLY A 146 -1.56 1.36 12.45
C GLY A 146 -0.66 0.14 12.35
N GLN A 147 0.09 0.02 11.26
CA GLN A 147 0.85 -1.20 10.97
C GLN A 147 2.32 -0.90 10.60
N TYR A 148 2.83 0.30 10.85
CA TYR A 148 4.24 0.63 10.61
C TYR A 148 5.17 -0.10 11.58
N PRO A 149 6.26 -0.73 11.10
CA PRO A 149 7.18 -1.53 11.92
C PRO A 149 7.69 -0.82 13.17
N ARG A 150 8.00 0.45 13.06
CA ARG A 150 8.63 1.22 14.14
C ARG A 150 7.74 1.38 15.38
N VAL A 151 6.42 1.36 15.20
CA VAL A 151 5.44 1.39 16.28
C VAL A 151 5.52 0.11 17.12
N TYR A 152 5.81 -1.02 16.47
CA TYR A 152 5.90 -2.33 17.12
C TYR A 152 7.31 -2.63 17.66
N ASP A 153 8.34 -2.41 16.84
CA ASP A 153 9.73 -2.77 17.19
C ASP A 153 10.29 -1.92 18.33
N ARG A 154 9.88 -0.65 18.42
CA ARG A 154 10.35 0.29 19.43
C ARG A 154 9.30 0.69 20.46
N ASN A 155 8.11 0.12 20.35
CA ASN A 155 6.96 0.44 21.21
C ASN A 155 6.70 1.97 21.32
N ILE A 156 6.82 2.69 20.19
CA ILE A 156 6.57 4.12 20.13
C ILE A 156 5.05 4.33 20.12
N GLN A 157 4.58 5.30 20.89
CA GLN A 157 3.16 5.64 20.90
C GLN A 157 2.72 6.16 19.53
N PRO A 158 1.54 5.78 19.02
CA PRO A 158 1.01 6.28 17.74
C PRO A 158 0.94 7.81 17.70
N THR A 159 0.62 8.44 18.83
CA THR A 159 0.57 9.90 19.00
C THR A 159 1.91 10.62 18.87
N ASP A 160 3.02 9.90 19.01
CA ASP A 160 4.36 10.44 18.82
C ASP A 160 4.88 10.10 17.41
N PHE A 161 4.62 8.87 16.96
CA PHE A 161 5.13 8.38 15.69
C PHE A 161 4.49 9.05 14.47
N TYR A 162 3.15 9.04 14.38
CA TYR A 162 2.47 9.51 13.17
C TYR A 162 2.56 11.02 12.94
N PRO A 163 2.44 11.90 13.92
CA PRO A 163 2.71 13.32 13.71
C PRO A 163 4.13 13.60 13.23
N ALA A 164 5.14 12.95 13.82
CA ALA A 164 6.53 13.07 13.36
C ALA A 164 6.73 12.51 11.94
N TYR A 165 6.07 11.39 11.59
CA TYR A 165 6.11 10.81 10.26
C TYR A 165 5.47 11.76 9.22
N ILE A 166 4.32 12.34 9.51
CA ILE A 166 3.65 13.31 8.64
C ILE A 166 4.56 14.53 8.45
N GLN A 167 5.07 15.10 9.52
CA GLN A 167 5.92 16.29 9.48
C GLN A 167 7.23 16.06 8.71
N THR A 168 7.88 14.93 8.90
CA THR A 168 9.20 14.68 8.30
C THR A 168 9.11 14.10 6.90
N TYR A 169 8.14 13.25 6.62
CA TYR A 169 8.01 12.59 5.32
C TYR A 169 7.00 13.30 4.41
N VAL A 170 5.78 13.53 4.85
CA VAL A 170 4.74 14.11 4.00
C VAL A 170 5.04 15.58 3.71
N GLU A 171 5.40 16.35 4.73
CA GLU A 171 5.68 17.78 4.57
C GLU A 171 7.01 18.07 3.87
N LYS A 172 8.05 17.32 4.15
CA LYS A 172 9.38 17.58 3.57
C LYS A 172 9.59 16.82 2.27
N ASP A 173 9.62 15.49 2.35
CA ASP A 173 10.10 14.68 1.23
C ASP A 173 9.08 14.61 0.09
N VAL A 174 7.80 14.38 0.42
CA VAL A 174 6.72 14.28 -0.58
C VAL A 174 6.52 15.60 -1.28
N ARG A 175 6.59 16.71 -0.56
CA ARG A 175 6.49 18.06 -1.10
C ARG A 175 7.60 18.38 -2.10
N LEU A 176 8.84 17.95 -1.84
CA LEU A 176 9.99 18.21 -2.71
C LEU A 176 9.90 17.53 -4.08
N ILE A 177 9.13 16.44 -4.20
CA ILE A 177 8.97 15.69 -5.48
C ILE A 177 8.46 16.59 -6.62
N LYS A 178 7.62 17.59 -6.32
CA LYS A 178 6.99 18.48 -7.32
C LYS A 178 7.08 19.96 -6.94
N ASN A 179 8.04 20.36 -6.10
CA ASN A 179 8.21 21.76 -5.67
C ASN A 179 6.91 22.41 -5.16
N ILE A 180 6.18 21.71 -4.29
CA ILE A 180 4.96 22.24 -3.68
C ILE A 180 5.34 23.42 -2.77
N GLY A 181 5.02 24.63 -3.17
CA GLY A 181 5.41 25.87 -2.46
C GLY A 181 4.69 26.05 -1.12
N ASP A 182 3.38 25.80 -1.10
CA ASP A 182 2.54 25.96 0.10
C ASP A 182 2.39 24.66 0.88
N SER A 183 3.14 24.52 1.97
CA SER A 183 3.13 23.37 2.86
C SER A 183 1.83 23.26 3.65
N ASN A 184 1.29 24.39 4.13
CA ASN A 184 0.10 24.38 4.98
C ASN A 184 -1.13 23.90 4.20
N THR A 185 -1.33 24.45 3.02
CA THR A 185 -2.41 24.02 2.12
C THR A 185 -2.26 22.55 1.71
N PHE A 186 -1.02 22.07 1.49
CA PHE A 186 -0.81 20.65 1.16
C PHE A 186 -1.16 19.71 2.33
N ILE A 187 -0.82 20.08 3.57
CA ILE A 187 -1.21 19.32 4.76
C ILE A 187 -2.72 19.36 4.96
N GLN A 188 -3.34 20.54 4.85
CA GLN A 188 -4.79 20.68 4.91
C GLN A 188 -5.49 19.81 3.84
N PHE A 189 -4.98 19.81 2.61
CA PHE A 189 -5.46 18.93 1.54
C PHE A 189 -5.36 17.45 1.94
N THR A 190 -4.25 17.04 2.55
CA THR A 190 -4.06 15.65 2.99
C THR A 190 -5.04 15.28 4.13
N GLN A 191 -5.32 16.21 5.05
CA GLN A 191 -6.34 16.04 6.10
C GLN A 191 -7.76 15.93 5.49
N LEU A 192 -8.07 16.76 4.49
CA LEU A 192 -9.34 16.68 3.74
C LEU A 192 -9.48 15.32 3.01
N CYS A 193 -8.38 14.75 2.52
CA CYS A 193 -8.38 13.39 1.97
C CYS A 193 -8.71 12.36 3.05
N ALA A 194 -8.17 12.48 4.27
CA ALA A 194 -8.49 11.56 5.36
C ALA A 194 -9.98 11.61 5.76
N GLY A 195 -10.59 12.80 5.72
CA GLY A 195 -12.05 12.96 5.94
C GLY A 195 -12.92 12.37 4.82
N ARG A 196 -12.33 11.87 3.73
CA ARG A 196 -13.03 11.31 2.56
C ARG A 196 -12.70 9.84 2.29
N ILE A 197 -12.12 9.14 3.25
CA ILE A 197 -11.87 7.69 3.15
C ILE A 197 -13.18 6.95 2.84
N GLY A 198 -13.14 6.01 1.89
CA GLY A 198 -14.28 5.21 1.46
C GLY A 198 -15.28 5.95 0.57
N GLN A 199 -15.09 7.24 0.29
CA GLN A 199 -16.00 8.04 -0.54
C GLN A 199 -15.52 8.10 -1.99
N LEU A 200 -16.49 8.23 -2.91
CA LEU A 200 -16.22 8.52 -4.32
C LEU A 200 -15.47 9.84 -4.45
N LEU A 201 -14.35 9.83 -5.13
CA LEU A 201 -13.49 10.98 -5.30
C LEU A 201 -14.12 12.01 -6.24
N ASN A 202 -14.38 13.20 -5.71
CA ASN A 202 -14.77 14.38 -6.46
C ASN A 202 -13.65 15.42 -6.40
N TYR A 203 -12.87 15.53 -7.48
CA TYR A 203 -11.73 16.44 -7.56
C TYR A 203 -12.12 17.92 -7.41
N ALA A 204 -13.28 18.33 -7.95
CA ALA A 204 -13.73 19.70 -7.86
C ALA A 204 -14.11 20.09 -6.42
N SER A 205 -14.86 19.21 -5.73
CA SER A 205 -15.21 19.44 -4.32
C SER A 205 -13.95 19.47 -3.44
N LEU A 206 -13.05 18.48 -3.59
CA LEU A 206 -11.82 18.42 -2.80
C LEU A 206 -10.92 19.66 -3.03
N ALA A 207 -10.83 20.11 -4.28
CA ALA A 207 -10.06 21.31 -4.64
C ALA A 207 -10.66 22.57 -4.05
N ASN A 208 -11.99 22.73 -4.13
CA ASN A 208 -12.70 23.87 -3.56
C ASN A 208 -12.49 23.98 -2.03
N ASP A 209 -12.61 22.84 -1.32
CA ASP A 209 -12.45 22.80 0.14
C ASP A 209 -11.00 23.08 0.57
N ALA A 210 -10.02 22.77 -0.27
CA ALA A 210 -8.62 23.06 -0.05
C ALA A 210 -8.16 24.43 -0.58
N GLY A 211 -9.03 25.20 -1.25
CA GLY A 211 -8.68 26.48 -1.86
C GLY A 211 -7.67 26.39 -3.03
N ILE A 212 -7.68 25.28 -3.78
CA ILE A 212 -6.76 25.03 -4.90
C ILE A 212 -7.51 24.71 -6.21
N SER A 213 -6.78 24.65 -7.34
CA SER A 213 -7.38 24.24 -8.60
C SER A 213 -7.64 22.72 -8.65
N PRO A 214 -8.64 22.23 -9.43
CA PRO A 214 -8.84 20.78 -9.63
C PRO A 214 -7.63 20.08 -10.24
N ASN A 215 -6.84 20.75 -11.07
CA ASN A 215 -5.60 20.20 -11.63
C ASN A 215 -4.52 20.05 -10.55
N THR A 216 -4.40 21.01 -9.64
CA THR A 216 -3.51 20.92 -8.47
C THR A 216 -3.92 19.75 -7.58
N ALA A 217 -5.23 19.59 -7.31
CA ALA A 217 -5.73 18.45 -6.52
C ALA A 217 -5.39 17.09 -7.16
N LYS A 218 -5.55 16.95 -8.48
CA LYS A 218 -5.15 15.74 -9.22
C LYS A 218 -3.65 15.46 -9.09
N THR A 219 -2.83 16.50 -9.25
CA THR A 219 -1.36 16.38 -9.12
C THR A 219 -0.97 15.97 -7.71
N TRP A 220 -1.53 16.61 -6.69
CA TRP A 220 -1.24 16.31 -5.29
C TRP A 220 -1.68 14.91 -4.87
N LEU A 221 -2.86 14.47 -5.33
CA LEU A 221 -3.27 13.08 -5.12
C LEU A 221 -2.30 12.09 -5.76
N SER A 222 -1.83 12.35 -6.98
CA SER A 222 -0.86 11.47 -7.64
C SER A 222 0.48 11.43 -6.91
N ILE A 223 0.89 12.55 -6.30
CA ILE A 223 2.10 12.59 -5.45
C ILE A 223 1.91 11.76 -4.19
N LEU A 224 0.78 11.95 -3.46
CA LEU A 224 0.48 11.18 -2.26
C LEU A 224 0.36 9.67 -2.56
N GLU A 225 -0.19 9.31 -3.71
CA GLU A 225 -0.31 7.91 -4.17
C GLU A 225 1.06 7.30 -4.49
N SER A 226 1.90 8.01 -5.26
CA SER A 226 3.26 7.56 -5.59
C SER A 226 4.19 7.51 -4.36
N SER A 227 3.83 8.19 -3.29
CA SER A 227 4.54 8.19 -2.01
C SER A 227 3.97 7.19 -1.00
N TYR A 228 3.04 6.33 -1.42
CA TYR A 228 2.38 5.34 -0.54
C TYR A 228 1.69 5.94 0.70
N ILE A 229 1.16 7.14 0.60
CA ILE A 229 0.34 7.74 1.66
C ILE A 229 -1.10 7.27 1.51
N LEU A 230 -1.65 7.43 0.30
CA LEU A 230 -3.01 7.01 -0.05
C LEU A 230 -3.02 6.28 -1.39
N TYR A 231 -4.15 5.67 -1.72
CA TYR A 231 -4.40 5.05 -3.03
C TYR A 231 -5.86 5.24 -3.44
N ARG A 232 -6.12 5.03 -4.72
CA ARG A 232 -7.44 5.10 -5.33
C ARG A 232 -7.92 3.71 -5.67
N LEU A 233 -8.92 3.19 -4.93
CA LEU A 233 -9.59 1.95 -5.25
C LEU A 233 -10.48 2.17 -6.48
N GLN A 234 -10.23 1.40 -7.54
CA GLN A 234 -10.93 1.55 -8.80
C GLN A 234 -12.29 0.84 -8.78
N PRO A 235 -13.30 1.38 -9.47
CA PRO A 235 -14.56 0.68 -9.65
C PRO A 235 -14.39 -0.50 -10.60
N TYR A 236 -15.12 -1.59 -10.33
CA TYR A 236 -15.17 -2.75 -11.19
C TYR A 236 -16.23 -2.60 -12.28
N TYR A 237 -15.85 -2.84 -13.51
CA TYR A 237 -16.78 -2.96 -14.63
C TYR A 237 -16.41 -4.17 -15.48
N ARG A 238 -17.41 -4.94 -15.88
CA ARG A 238 -17.23 -6.09 -16.79
C ARG A 238 -16.64 -5.66 -18.14
N ASN A 239 -16.96 -4.45 -18.60
CA ASN A 239 -16.36 -3.84 -19.79
C ASN A 239 -15.29 -2.81 -19.37
N LEU A 240 -14.03 -3.06 -19.73
CA LEU A 240 -12.86 -2.21 -19.40
C LEU A 240 -13.05 -0.74 -19.82
N ASN A 241 -13.73 -0.49 -20.94
CA ASN A 241 -13.99 0.87 -21.42
C ASN A 241 -14.89 1.67 -20.47
N LYS A 242 -15.73 1.00 -19.65
CA LYS A 242 -16.60 1.66 -18.67
C LYS A 242 -15.90 1.93 -17.33
N ARG A 243 -14.75 1.30 -17.03
CA ARG A 243 -13.98 1.52 -15.79
C ARG A 243 -13.45 2.94 -15.68
N LEU A 244 -13.15 3.59 -16.80
CA LEU A 244 -12.54 4.91 -16.83
C LEU A 244 -13.52 6.07 -16.55
N VAL A 245 -14.81 5.79 -16.51
CA VAL A 245 -15.86 6.82 -16.46
C VAL A 245 -16.28 7.17 -15.04
N LYS A 246 -16.21 6.24 -14.07
CA LYS A 246 -16.62 6.47 -12.69
C LYS A 246 -15.44 6.82 -11.80
N SER A 247 -15.69 7.71 -10.81
CA SER A 247 -14.69 8.13 -9.83
C SER A 247 -14.26 6.97 -8.95
N PRO A 248 -12.96 6.84 -8.64
CA PRO A 248 -12.48 5.88 -7.66
C PRO A 248 -12.88 6.29 -6.24
N LYS A 249 -12.75 5.38 -5.28
CA LYS A 249 -12.78 5.68 -3.85
C LYS A 249 -11.37 5.92 -3.30
N LEU A 250 -11.27 6.70 -2.23
CA LEU A 250 -9.98 7.08 -1.62
C LEU A 250 -9.73 6.28 -0.34
N TYR A 251 -8.50 5.77 -0.18
CA TYR A 251 -8.05 5.05 1.01
C TYR A 251 -6.59 5.39 1.33
N PHE A 252 -6.18 5.16 2.59
CA PHE A 252 -4.81 5.31 3.04
C PHE A 252 -4.13 3.95 3.17
N TYR A 253 -2.84 3.87 2.85
CA TYR A 253 -2.06 2.63 3.03
C TYR A 253 -1.86 2.23 4.49
N ASP A 254 -2.09 3.18 5.43
CA ASP A 254 -2.01 2.91 6.86
C ASP A 254 -3.07 3.72 7.62
N THR A 255 -3.84 3.04 8.46
CA THR A 255 -4.93 3.65 9.23
C THR A 255 -4.43 4.55 10.37
N GLY A 256 -3.22 4.32 10.90
CA GLY A 256 -2.63 5.19 11.91
C GLY A 256 -2.27 6.57 11.34
N VAL A 257 -1.79 6.63 10.09
CA VAL A 257 -1.61 7.90 9.36
C VAL A 257 -2.95 8.63 9.22
N ALA A 258 -4.00 7.91 8.82
CA ALA A 258 -5.34 8.48 8.68
C ALA A 258 -5.88 8.99 10.04
N CYS A 259 -5.72 8.22 11.12
CA CYS A 259 -6.12 8.63 12.48
C CYS A 259 -5.41 9.92 12.91
N SER A 260 -4.10 10.01 12.67
CA SER A 260 -3.32 11.21 13.02
C SER A 260 -3.81 12.45 12.25
N LEU A 261 -4.09 12.32 10.93
CA LEU A 261 -4.64 13.40 10.10
C LEU A 261 -6.06 13.81 10.53
N LEU A 262 -6.86 12.88 11.04
CA LEU A 262 -8.20 13.10 11.60
C LEU A 262 -8.17 13.58 13.06
N SER A 263 -6.99 13.82 13.63
CA SER A 263 -6.80 14.24 15.03
C SER A 263 -7.36 13.24 16.06
N ILE A 264 -7.42 11.96 15.73
CA ILE A 264 -7.75 10.87 16.65
C ILE A 264 -6.50 10.58 17.50
N ARG A 265 -6.60 10.73 18.81
CA ARG A 265 -5.48 10.64 19.77
C ARG A 265 -5.55 9.44 20.72
N ALA A 266 -6.65 8.70 20.70
CA ALA A 266 -6.86 7.52 21.52
C ALA A 266 -7.75 6.52 20.80
N GLU A 267 -7.58 5.22 21.05
CA GLU A 267 -8.34 4.15 20.37
C GLU A 267 -9.84 4.21 20.71
N GLU A 268 -10.19 4.66 21.92
CA GLU A 268 -11.57 4.78 22.38
C GLU A 268 -12.37 5.80 21.54
N GLN A 269 -11.70 6.83 21.01
CA GLN A 269 -12.33 7.84 20.16
C GLN A 269 -12.89 7.23 18.88
N ILE A 270 -12.29 6.16 18.35
CA ILE A 270 -12.70 5.51 17.10
C ILE A 270 -14.14 4.99 17.23
N ASN A 271 -14.53 4.46 18.38
CA ASN A 271 -15.88 3.91 18.60
C ASN A 271 -17.00 4.92 18.36
N LEU A 272 -16.76 6.18 18.68
CA LEU A 272 -17.71 7.29 18.56
C LEU A 272 -17.46 8.16 17.33
N HIS A 273 -16.35 7.93 16.61
CA HIS A 273 -15.98 8.77 15.48
C HIS A 273 -16.84 8.46 14.26
N TYR A 274 -17.28 9.50 13.56
CA TYR A 274 -18.12 9.35 12.35
C TYR A 274 -17.43 8.56 11.23
N MET A 275 -16.09 8.56 11.19
CA MET A 275 -15.29 7.80 10.22
C MET A 275 -15.03 6.34 10.64
N ARG A 276 -15.60 5.83 11.75
CA ARG A 276 -15.36 4.46 12.24
C ARG A 276 -15.56 3.41 11.14
N GLY A 277 -16.68 3.49 10.42
CA GLY A 277 -17.00 2.56 9.32
C GLY A 277 -15.95 2.60 8.22
N ALA A 278 -15.61 3.80 7.75
CA ALA A 278 -14.64 4.02 6.69
C ALA A 278 -13.20 3.62 7.08
N LEU A 279 -12.80 3.87 8.34
CA LEU A 279 -11.50 3.43 8.86
C LEU A 279 -11.41 1.90 8.96
N PHE A 280 -12.51 1.25 9.37
CA PHE A 280 -12.57 -0.21 9.39
C PHE A 280 -12.54 -0.80 7.97
N GLU A 281 -13.30 -0.24 7.05
CA GLU A 281 -13.27 -0.61 5.62
C GLU A 281 -11.86 -0.46 5.04
N ASN A 282 -11.19 0.67 5.33
CA ASN A 282 -9.80 0.91 4.93
C ASN A 282 -8.84 -0.15 5.48
N LEU A 283 -8.97 -0.51 6.75
CA LEU A 283 -8.15 -1.55 7.39
C LEU A 283 -8.29 -2.90 6.66
N ILE A 284 -9.51 -3.32 6.37
CA ILE A 284 -9.79 -4.60 5.72
C ILE A 284 -9.33 -4.62 4.25
N ILE A 285 -9.61 -3.57 3.49
CA ILE A 285 -9.16 -3.48 2.08
C ILE A 285 -7.63 -3.48 2.00
N ASN A 286 -6.95 -2.78 2.92
CA ASN A 286 -5.49 -2.80 3.00
C ASN A 286 -4.95 -4.21 3.20
N GLU A 287 -5.63 -5.04 3.97
CA GLU A 287 -5.17 -6.39 4.23
C GLU A 287 -5.21 -7.27 2.97
N PHE A 288 -6.25 -7.15 2.14
CA PHE A 288 -6.31 -7.82 0.85
C PHE A 288 -5.19 -7.34 -0.10
N ILE A 289 -4.90 -6.03 -0.12
CA ILE A 289 -3.78 -5.48 -0.90
C ILE A 289 -2.44 -6.06 -0.41
N LYS A 290 -2.20 -6.05 0.91
CA LYS A 290 -0.95 -6.55 1.50
C LYS A 290 -0.75 -8.04 1.27
N ARG A 291 -1.83 -8.84 1.32
CA ARG A 291 -1.79 -10.26 1.01
C ARG A 291 -1.23 -10.52 -0.39
N ASN A 292 -1.74 -9.82 -1.41
CA ASN A 292 -1.26 -9.94 -2.78
C ASN A 292 0.18 -9.44 -2.94
N VAL A 293 0.48 -8.28 -2.37
CA VAL A 293 1.82 -7.67 -2.41
C VAL A 293 2.87 -8.57 -1.75
N ASN A 294 2.56 -9.20 -0.62
CA ASN A 294 3.45 -10.14 0.07
C ASN A 294 3.70 -11.43 -0.75
N GLN A 295 2.79 -11.78 -1.65
CA GLN A 295 2.99 -12.86 -2.62
C GLN A 295 3.76 -12.41 -3.87
N GLY A 296 4.13 -11.13 -3.94
CA GLY A 296 4.79 -10.52 -5.11
C GLY A 296 3.84 -10.29 -6.28
N GLU A 297 2.55 -10.19 -6.01
CA GLU A 297 1.52 -9.93 -6.98
C GLU A 297 1.05 -8.47 -6.90
N ASN A 298 0.76 -7.88 -8.04
CA ASN A 298 0.28 -6.50 -8.11
C ASN A 298 -1.23 -6.46 -8.43
N ARG A 299 -1.97 -7.47 -7.95
CA ARG A 299 -3.43 -7.50 -8.06
C ARG A 299 -4.02 -6.53 -7.05
N GLN A 300 -4.89 -5.64 -7.53
CA GLN A 300 -5.61 -4.69 -6.69
C GLN A 300 -7.08 -5.13 -6.59
N PRO A 301 -7.71 -5.00 -5.42
CA PRO A 301 -9.16 -5.15 -5.31
C PRO A 301 -9.86 -4.01 -6.04
N TYR A 302 -11.17 -4.17 -6.22
CA TYR A 302 -12.07 -3.16 -6.79
C TYR A 302 -13.25 -2.96 -5.84
N PHE A 303 -14.01 -1.89 -6.01
CA PHE A 303 -15.37 -1.80 -5.50
C PHE A 303 -16.36 -1.87 -6.67
N TRP A 304 -17.61 -2.13 -6.36
CA TRP A 304 -18.67 -2.07 -7.38
C TRP A 304 -19.82 -1.19 -6.90
N GLN A 305 -20.39 -0.41 -7.82
CA GLN A 305 -21.55 0.40 -7.55
C GLN A 305 -22.42 0.50 -8.80
N ASP A 306 -23.74 0.28 -8.63
CA ASP A 306 -24.72 0.44 -9.71
C ASP A 306 -25.22 1.91 -9.82
N ASN A 307 -26.09 2.14 -10.81
CA ASN A 307 -26.66 3.45 -11.05
C ASN A 307 -27.73 3.87 -10.00
N HIS A 308 -28.17 2.93 -9.15
CA HIS A 308 -29.13 3.13 -8.08
C HIS A 308 -28.46 3.33 -6.72
N GLY A 309 -27.13 3.34 -6.68
CA GLY A 309 -26.35 3.52 -5.46
C GLY A 309 -26.13 2.25 -4.64
N LYS A 310 -26.54 1.07 -5.14
CA LYS A 310 -26.18 -0.20 -4.50
C LYS A 310 -24.70 -0.46 -4.69
N GLU A 311 -24.03 -0.88 -3.64
CA GLU A 311 -22.58 -0.99 -3.59
C GLU A 311 -22.14 -2.33 -3.01
N ILE A 312 -21.00 -2.84 -3.50
CA ILE A 312 -20.17 -3.88 -2.86
C ILE A 312 -18.85 -3.23 -2.50
N ASP A 313 -18.49 -3.26 -1.23
CA ASP A 313 -17.34 -2.54 -0.69
C ASP A 313 -16.01 -3.01 -1.31
N CYS A 314 -15.87 -4.33 -1.55
CA CYS A 314 -14.65 -4.90 -2.11
C CYS A 314 -14.94 -6.10 -3.03
N LEU A 315 -14.28 -6.15 -4.17
CA LEU A 315 -14.26 -7.28 -5.09
C LEU A 315 -12.84 -7.78 -5.24
N LEU A 316 -12.60 -9.04 -4.90
CA LEU A 316 -11.37 -9.74 -5.19
C LEU A 316 -11.53 -10.43 -6.55
N VAL A 317 -10.64 -10.13 -7.49
CA VAL A 317 -10.73 -10.60 -8.87
C VAL A 317 -9.52 -11.45 -9.21
N ASP A 318 -9.75 -12.73 -9.50
CA ASP A 318 -8.75 -13.68 -9.97
C ASP A 318 -9.22 -14.36 -11.25
N GLY A 319 -8.75 -13.84 -12.38
CA GLY A 319 -9.23 -14.27 -13.71
C GLY A 319 -10.74 -14.04 -13.87
N GLU A 320 -11.49 -15.10 -14.06
CA GLU A 320 -12.95 -15.06 -14.19
C GLU A 320 -13.67 -15.12 -12.84
N ARG A 321 -12.95 -15.51 -11.78
CA ARG A 321 -13.50 -15.60 -10.44
C ARG A 321 -13.57 -14.22 -9.81
N ILE A 322 -14.76 -13.85 -9.34
CA ILE A 322 -14.99 -12.59 -8.61
C ILE A 322 -15.58 -12.97 -7.26
N THR A 323 -14.90 -12.56 -6.20
CA THR A 323 -15.32 -12.78 -4.82
C THR A 323 -15.81 -11.46 -4.24
N PRO A 324 -17.14 -11.26 -4.08
CA PRO A 324 -17.69 -10.06 -3.48
C PRO A 324 -17.58 -10.10 -1.97
N VAL A 325 -17.13 -9.00 -1.38
CA VAL A 325 -16.93 -8.82 0.06
C VAL A 325 -17.60 -7.53 0.52
N GLU A 326 -18.53 -7.65 1.46
CA GLU A 326 -19.09 -6.54 2.22
C GLU A 326 -18.33 -6.35 3.53
N ILE A 327 -18.17 -5.10 3.97
CA ILE A 327 -17.37 -4.75 5.15
C ILE A 327 -18.20 -3.93 6.11
N LYS A 328 -18.40 -4.43 7.35
CA LYS A 328 -19.27 -3.82 8.35
C LYS A 328 -18.56 -3.69 9.69
N SER A 329 -18.34 -2.48 10.18
CA SER A 329 -17.66 -2.22 11.46
C SER A 329 -18.44 -2.62 12.70
N GLY A 330 -19.74 -2.99 12.55
CA GLY A 330 -20.56 -3.47 13.66
C GLY A 330 -20.04 -4.78 14.23
N LYS A 331 -20.13 -4.93 15.56
CA LYS A 331 -19.70 -6.14 16.29
C LYS A 331 -20.85 -7.15 16.49
N THR A 332 -22.09 -6.71 16.32
CA THR A 332 -23.28 -7.54 16.47
C THR A 332 -23.63 -8.16 15.14
N LEU A 333 -24.03 -9.42 15.16
CA LEU A 333 -24.48 -10.15 13.98
C LEU A 333 -25.79 -9.55 13.45
N SER A 334 -25.87 -9.33 12.12
CA SER A 334 -27.11 -8.89 11.47
C SER A 334 -27.26 -9.54 10.10
N THR A 335 -28.46 -10.04 9.83
CA THR A 335 -28.82 -10.59 8.51
C THR A 335 -28.85 -9.53 7.43
N SER A 336 -29.07 -8.26 7.78
CA SER A 336 -29.06 -7.12 6.85
C SER A 336 -27.67 -6.87 6.21
N TYR A 337 -26.61 -7.40 6.80
CA TYR A 337 -25.26 -7.29 6.25
C TYR A 337 -25.11 -7.95 4.87
N PHE A 338 -26.00 -8.88 4.52
CA PHE A 338 -26.01 -9.59 3.25
C PHE A 338 -26.90 -8.95 2.16
N ASP A 339 -27.60 -7.85 2.45
CA ASP A 339 -28.60 -7.32 1.52
C ASP A 339 -28.02 -6.84 0.19
N ASN A 340 -26.83 -6.21 0.21
CA ASN A 340 -26.15 -5.81 -1.02
C ASN A 340 -25.64 -7.04 -1.80
N LEU A 341 -25.12 -8.07 -1.11
CA LEU A 341 -24.64 -9.30 -1.73
C LEU A 341 -25.76 -10.06 -2.45
N LYS A 342 -26.98 -10.08 -1.91
CA LYS A 342 -28.16 -10.69 -2.56
C LYS A 342 -28.52 -10.02 -3.88
N SER A 343 -28.19 -8.74 -4.02
CA SER A 343 -28.46 -7.94 -5.22
C SER A 343 -27.28 -7.91 -6.20
N TRP A 344 -26.14 -8.52 -5.85
CA TRP A 344 -25.00 -8.63 -6.74
C TRP A 344 -25.36 -9.49 -7.97
N PRO A 345 -25.20 -8.98 -9.20
CA PRO A 345 -25.47 -9.76 -10.40
C PRO A 345 -24.48 -10.93 -10.49
N SER A 346 -24.97 -12.15 -10.38
CA SER A 346 -24.17 -13.35 -10.60
C SER A 346 -23.56 -13.28 -12.02
N THR A 347 -22.24 -13.32 -12.11
CA THR A 347 -21.51 -13.17 -13.38
C THR A 347 -21.39 -14.48 -14.16
N SER A 348 -21.79 -15.60 -13.58
CA SER A 348 -21.81 -16.92 -14.24
C SER A 348 -23.15 -17.62 -14.04
N GLU A 349 -23.68 -18.21 -15.10
CA GLU A 349 -24.87 -19.05 -15.06
C GLU A 349 -24.67 -20.34 -14.24
N THR A 350 -23.43 -20.64 -13.82
CA THR A 350 -23.06 -21.94 -13.27
C THR A 350 -22.94 -21.99 -11.73
N GLN A 351 -22.70 -20.90 -11.04
CA GLN A 351 -22.89 -20.79 -9.55
C GLN A 351 -22.82 -19.33 -9.10
N PRO A 352 -23.75 -18.83 -8.24
CA PRO A 352 -23.52 -17.56 -7.57
C PRO A 352 -22.28 -17.71 -6.68
N ALA A 353 -21.25 -16.88 -6.92
CA ALA A 353 -20.13 -16.83 -6.01
C ALA A 353 -20.66 -16.52 -4.61
N LYS A 354 -20.38 -17.39 -3.63
CA LYS A 354 -20.76 -17.13 -2.23
C LYS A 354 -20.10 -15.81 -1.82
N GLY A 355 -20.90 -14.81 -1.53
CA GLY A 355 -20.40 -13.54 -1.03
C GLY A 355 -19.92 -13.68 0.41
N TYR A 356 -19.02 -12.80 0.80
CA TYR A 356 -18.46 -12.73 2.15
C TYR A 356 -18.85 -11.41 2.81
N VAL A 357 -19.16 -11.47 4.08
CA VAL A 357 -19.32 -10.30 4.93
C VAL A 357 -18.20 -10.34 5.96
N VAL A 358 -17.30 -9.35 5.94
CA VAL A 358 -16.32 -9.12 7.00
C VAL A 358 -16.94 -8.16 8.01
N TYR A 359 -16.99 -8.54 9.29
CA TYR A 359 -17.57 -7.68 10.32
C TYR A 359 -16.64 -7.51 11.53
N GLY A 360 -16.91 -6.48 12.34
CA GLY A 360 -16.07 -6.12 13.49
C GLY A 360 -16.14 -7.06 14.70
N GLY A 361 -16.89 -8.18 14.62
CA GLY A 361 -16.91 -9.24 15.63
C GLY A 361 -15.85 -10.33 15.35
N GLU A 362 -15.80 -11.33 16.25
CA GLU A 362 -14.75 -12.36 16.25
C GLU A 362 -15.20 -13.68 15.58
N GLN A 363 -16.51 -13.96 15.56
CA GLN A 363 -17.03 -15.26 15.13
C GLN A 363 -17.13 -15.32 13.59
N SER A 364 -16.83 -16.49 13.03
CA SER A 364 -17.11 -16.78 11.62
C SER A 364 -18.19 -17.86 11.51
N MET A 365 -19.11 -17.71 10.54
CA MET A 365 -20.18 -18.67 10.30
C MET A 365 -20.62 -18.72 8.84
N GLN A 366 -21.11 -19.87 8.41
CA GLN A 366 -21.74 -20.04 7.11
C GLN A 366 -23.24 -19.78 7.23
N THR A 367 -23.81 -19.08 6.26
CA THR A 367 -25.25 -18.84 6.13
C THR A 367 -25.75 -19.21 4.75
N SER A 368 -27.07 -19.27 4.55
CA SER A 368 -27.66 -19.47 3.23
C SER A 368 -27.36 -18.31 2.26
N ALA A 369 -27.11 -17.10 2.79
CA ALA A 369 -26.83 -15.90 2.00
C ALA A 369 -25.34 -15.67 1.70
N GLY A 370 -24.44 -16.42 2.36
CA GLY A 370 -22.99 -16.28 2.21
C GLY A 370 -22.25 -16.57 3.51
N ALA A 371 -20.96 -16.28 3.56
CA ALA A 371 -20.14 -16.47 4.74
C ALA A 371 -19.97 -15.15 5.52
N LEU A 372 -20.20 -15.19 6.82
CA LEU A 372 -19.84 -14.11 7.74
C LEU A 372 -18.48 -14.43 8.35
N ILE A 373 -17.56 -13.50 8.27
CA ILE A 373 -16.16 -13.68 8.68
C ILE A 373 -15.81 -12.63 9.73
N GLY A 374 -15.33 -13.07 10.88
CA GLY A 374 -14.76 -12.17 11.88
C GLY A 374 -13.51 -11.48 11.32
N TRP A 375 -13.30 -10.21 11.63
CA TRP A 375 -12.25 -9.38 11.04
C TRP A 375 -10.81 -9.94 11.18
N GLN A 376 -10.56 -10.81 12.16
CA GLN A 376 -9.27 -11.45 12.37
C GLN A 376 -9.02 -12.67 11.45
N HIS A 377 -10.04 -13.15 10.76
CA HIS A 377 -10.04 -14.42 10.01
C HIS A 377 -10.16 -14.22 8.49
N LEU A 378 -9.51 -13.19 7.96
CA LEU A 378 -9.55 -12.87 6.53
C LEU A 378 -8.88 -13.95 5.65
N ASP A 379 -8.06 -14.81 6.23
CA ASP A 379 -7.47 -16.02 5.62
C ASP A 379 -8.53 -17.02 5.13
N GLN A 380 -9.75 -16.99 5.71
CA GLN A 380 -10.88 -17.81 5.27
C GLN A 380 -11.54 -17.31 3.97
N ILE A 381 -11.18 -16.11 3.51
CA ILE A 381 -11.65 -15.56 2.24
C ILE A 381 -10.63 -15.89 1.15
N PRO A 382 -11.02 -16.66 0.12
CA PRO A 382 -10.11 -16.99 -0.99
C PRO A 382 -9.74 -15.74 -1.80
N ASP A 383 -8.58 -15.80 -2.43
CA ASP A 383 -8.12 -14.80 -3.40
C ASP A 383 -8.95 -14.78 -4.67
#